data_e0cc095053188bec92fbf344d9c7762e
#
_entry.id   e0cc095053188bec92fbf344d9c7762e
#
_cell.length_a   1.000
_cell.length_b   1.000
_cell.length_c   1.000
_cell.angle_alpha   90.00
_cell.angle_beta   90.00
_cell.angle_gamma   90.00
#
_symmetry.space_group_name_H-M   'P 1'
#
loop_
_entity.id
_entity.type
_entity.pdbx_description
1 polymer ?
#
loop_
_entity_poly.entity_id
_entity_poly.type
_entity_poly.pdbx_seq_one_letter_code
_entity_poly.pdbx_strand_id
1 'polypeptide(L)'
;MTMLWDISPAVHPGSPVFPGDTPFRQHWDATIGPDSTVNLSTLTFSPHTGAHADAPLHYDPQGAAIGTLALEPFLGLCRVIHAIDCGPLIEWGHLGAAVQGALPARVLVRTRRK
;
A
#
# COMPACT_ATOMS: atom_id res chain seq x y z
N MET A 1 -6.76 7.71 -25.37
CA MET A 1 -6.83 6.56 -24.43
C MET A 1 -5.99 6.92 -23.21
N THR A 2 -6.56 6.84 -22.01
CA THR A 2 -5.79 6.98 -20.76
C THR A 2 -5.06 5.67 -20.52
N MET A 3 -3.73 5.71 -20.44
CA MET A 3 -2.93 4.53 -20.15
C MET A 3 -2.96 4.28 -18.64
N LEU A 4 -3.31 3.05 -18.24
CA LEU A 4 -3.31 2.61 -16.85
C LEU A 4 -2.03 1.79 -16.59
N TRP A 5 -1.33 2.11 -15.51
CA TRP A 5 -0.13 1.39 -15.09
C TRP A 5 -0.39 0.75 -13.74
N ASP A 6 -0.24 -0.56 -13.66
CA ASP A 6 -0.16 -1.26 -12.37
C ASP A 6 1.28 -1.12 -11.84
N ILE A 7 1.43 -0.40 -10.76
CA ILE A 7 2.72 -0.17 -10.08
C ILE A 7 2.82 -0.89 -8.74
N SER A 8 1.79 -1.66 -8.36
CA SER A 8 1.78 -2.43 -7.12
C SER A 8 2.66 -3.66 -7.24
N PRO A 9 3.52 -3.96 -6.25
CA PRO A 9 4.22 -5.24 -6.21
C PRO A 9 3.22 -6.38 -6.01
N ALA A 10 3.48 -7.51 -6.66
CA ALA A 10 2.70 -8.72 -6.43
C ALA A 10 2.83 -9.17 -4.96
N VAL A 11 1.69 -9.58 -4.38
CA VAL A 11 1.65 -10.15 -3.03
C VAL A 11 1.65 -11.68 -3.14
N HIS A 12 2.56 -12.34 -2.46
CA HIS A 12 2.76 -13.80 -2.51
C HIS A 12 3.41 -14.31 -1.21
N PRO A 13 3.43 -15.64 -0.97
CA PRO A 13 4.23 -16.21 0.11
C PRO A 13 5.70 -15.75 -0.01
N GLY A 14 6.23 -15.15 1.05
CA GLY A 14 7.57 -14.53 1.05
C GLY A 14 7.58 -13.02 0.77
N SER A 15 6.42 -12.39 0.50
CA SER A 15 6.34 -10.92 0.52
C SER A 15 6.81 -10.39 1.88
N PRO A 16 7.62 -9.32 1.91
CA PRO A 16 8.09 -8.77 3.17
C PRO A 16 6.93 -8.20 3.98
N VAL A 17 6.97 -8.42 5.28
CA VAL A 17 6.07 -7.84 6.27
C VAL A 17 6.87 -7.15 7.36
N PHE A 18 6.22 -6.27 8.12
CA PHE A 18 6.86 -5.66 9.28
C PHE A 18 7.23 -6.76 10.31
N PRO A 19 8.39 -6.66 10.99
CA PRO A 19 8.81 -7.65 11.99
C PRO A 19 7.73 -7.88 13.06
N GLY A 20 7.29 -9.14 13.19
CA GLY A 20 6.22 -9.53 14.11
C GLY A 20 4.80 -9.48 13.54
N ASP A 21 4.62 -8.97 12.32
CA ASP A 21 3.31 -8.95 11.66
C ASP A 21 3.00 -10.28 10.95
N THR A 22 1.73 -10.45 10.54
CA THR A 22 1.22 -11.66 9.91
C THR A 22 1.73 -11.81 8.49
N PRO A 23 2.53 -12.85 8.15
CA PRO A 23 2.97 -13.08 6.80
C PRO A 23 1.81 -13.54 5.90
N PHE A 24 1.92 -13.23 4.59
CA PHE A 24 0.97 -13.72 3.61
C PHE A 24 1.00 -15.26 3.53
N ARG A 25 -0.18 -15.86 3.60
CA ARG A 25 -0.40 -17.29 3.41
C ARG A 25 -1.61 -17.51 2.53
N GLN A 26 -1.53 -18.52 1.67
CA GLN A 26 -2.65 -19.01 0.89
C GLN A 26 -2.80 -20.51 1.15
N HIS A 27 -4.03 -20.94 1.39
CA HIS A 27 -4.42 -22.34 1.48
C HIS A 27 -5.54 -22.63 0.47
N TRP A 28 -5.41 -23.69 -0.28
CA TRP A 28 -6.46 -24.16 -1.17
C TRP A 28 -7.47 -24.99 -0.39
N ASP A 29 -8.71 -24.52 -0.30
CA ASP A 29 -9.82 -25.21 0.36
C ASP A 29 -10.47 -26.21 -0.59
N ALA A 30 -10.47 -25.90 -1.90
CA ALA A 30 -10.91 -26.79 -2.96
C ALA A 30 -10.13 -26.50 -4.25
N THR A 31 -9.92 -27.52 -5.06
CA THR A 31 -9.34 -27.41 -6.40
C THR A 31 -10.22 -28.13 -7.41
N ILE A 32 -10.29 -27.62 -8.64
CA ILE A 32 -11.06 -28.23 -9.72
C ILE A 32 -10.61 -29.68 -9.92
N GLY A 33 -11.57 -30.58 -9.87
CA GLY A 33 -11.37 -32.03 -10.00
C GLY A 33 -12.69 -32.78 -9.82
N PRO A 34 -12.62 -34.11 -9.55
CA PRO A 34 -13.83 -34.93 -9.39
C PRO A 34 -14.78 -34.45 -8.30
N ASP A 35 -14.22 -33.86 -7.22
CA ASP A 35 -14.98 -33.43 -6.03
C ASP A 35 -15.28 -31.95 -5.96
N SER A 36 -14.79 -31.15 -6.92
CA SER A 36 -15.02 -29.71 -6.93
C SER A 36 -15.03 -29.14 -8.35
N THR A 37 -16.01 -28.28 -8.63
CA THR A 37 -16.13 -27.55 -9.91
C THR A 37 -15.41 -26.19 -9.89
N VAL A 38 -14.85 -25.79 -8.75
CA VAL A 38 -14.20 -24.49 -8.55
C VAL A 38 -12.88 -24.63 -7.81
N ASN A 39 -12.01 -23.65 -8.00
CA ASN A 39 -10.86 -23.42 -7.14
C ASN A 39 -11.27 -22.42 -6.07
N LEU A 40 -11.08 -22.77 -4.81
CA LEU A 40 -11.36 -21.92 -3.64
C LEU A 40 -10.13 -21.86 -2.75
N SER A 41 -9.78 -20.69 -2.28
CA SER A 41 -8.66 -20.54 -1.35
C SER A 41 -8.98 -19.56 -0.22
N THR A 42 -8.39 -19.84 0.93
CA THR A 42 -8.34 -18.93 2.07
C THR A 42 -7.03 -18.15 2.03
N LEU A 43 -7.11 -16.84 2.26
CA LEU A 43 -5.97 -15.95 2.39
C LEU A 43 -5.86 -15.45 3.83
N THR A 44 -4.63 -15.46 4.35
CA THR A 44 -4.28 -14.86 5.64
C THR A 44 -3.13 -13.90 5.39
N PHE A 45 -3.30 -12.64 5.76
CA PHE A 45 -2.25 -11.61 5.62
C PHE A 45 -2.59 -10.39 6.48
N SER A 46 -1.56 -9.59 6.77
CA SER A 46 -1.73 -8.30 7.40
C SER A 46 -2.31 -7.28 6.41
N PRO A 47 -3.19 -6.36 6.84
CA PRO A 47 -3.62 -5.21 6.03
C PRO A 47 -2.46 -4.38 5.50
N HIS A 48 -1.27 -4.47 6.14
CA HIS A 48 -0.05 -3.75 5.77
C HIS A 48 0.84 -4.52 4.79
N THR A 49 0.36 -5.60 4.19
CA THR A 49 1.11 -6.36 3.19
C THR A 49 1.00 -5.71 1.81
N GLY A 50 2.14 -5.53 1.11
CA GLY A 50 2.17 -4.99 -0.25
C GLY A 50 1.83 -3.49 -0.31
N ALA A 51 1.29 -3.04 -1.45
CA ALA A 51 0.82 -1.67 -1.59
C ALA A 51 -0.53 -1.49 -0.89
N HIS A 52 -0.59 -0.59 0.05
CA HIS A 52 -1.79 -0.34 0.87
C HIS A 52 -1.87 1.13 1.31
N ALA A 53 -2.99 1.49 1.88
CA ALA A 53 -3.19 2.78 2.55
C ALA A 53 -3.58 2.54 4.00
N ASP A 54 -2.95 3.27 4.92
CA ASP A 54 -3.29 3.25 6.34
C ASP A 54 -4.49 4.15 6.61
N ALA A 55 -5.37 3.67 7.47
CA ALA A 55 -6.44 4.50 8.02
C ALA A 55 -5.95 5.25 9.26
N PRO A 56 -6.59 6.40 9.64
CA PRO A 56 -6.30 7.08 10.89
C PRO A 56 -6.34 6.17 12.12
N LEU A 57 -7.24 5.17 12.12
CA LEU A 57 -7.36 4.18 13.19
C LEU A 57 -6.05 3.41 13.47
N HIS A 58 -5.14 3.34 12.49
CA HIS A 58 -3.86 2.66 12.68
C HIS A 58 -2.99 3.33 13.75
N TYR A 59 -3.09 4.64 13.90
CA TYR A 59 -2.28 5.43 14.85
C TYR A 59 -3.09 6.13 15.94
N ASP A 60 -4.41 6.23 15.77
CA ASP A 60 -5.32 6.93 16.68
C ASP A 60 -6.51 6.03 17.01
N PRO A 61 -6.70 5.62 18.29
CA PRO A 61 -7.82 4.78 18.69
C PRO A 61 -9.20 5.41 18.47
N GLN A 62 -9.27 6.73 18.24
CA GLN A 62 -10.47 7.45 17.86
C GLN A 62 -10.54 7.73 16.35
N GLY A 63 -9.54 7.30 15.60
CA GLY A 63 -9.44 7.49 14.17
C GLY A 63 -10.46 6.69 13.36
N ALA A 64 -10.82 7.19 12.19
CA ALA A 64 -11.73 6.51 11.28
C ALA A 64 -11.09 5.21 10.73
N ALA A 65 -11.88 4.14 10.64
CA ALA A 65 -11.48 2.90 9.98
C ALA A 65 -11.45 3.06 8.45
N ILE A 66 -10.62 2.27 7.75
CA ILE A 66 -10.45 2.36 6.29
C ILE A 66 -11.77 2.23 5.52
N GLY A 67 -12.67 1.36 5.95
CA GLY A 67 -13.96 1.14 5.30
C GLY A 67 -14.95 2.30 5.42
N THR A 68 -14.66 3.31 6.24
CA THR A 68 -15.49 4.50 6.41
C THR A 68 -14.89 5.75 5.77
N LEU A 69 -13.69 5.63 5.18
CA LEU A 69 -13.04 6.75 4.51
C LEU A 69 -13.63 6.95 3.11
N ALA A 70 -13.74 8.21 2.71
CA ALA A 70 -14.05 8.57 1.33
C ALA A 70 -12.88 8.19 0.40
N LEU A 71 -13.16 7.96 -0.90
CA LEU A 71 -12.15 7.60 -1.88
C LEU A 71 -11.36 8.79 -2.42
N GLU A 72 -11.90 10.00 -2.33
CA GLU A 72 -11.33 11.21 -2.87
C GLU A 72 -9.88 11.49 -2.43
N PRO A 73 -9.46 11.22 -1.18
CA PRO A 73 -8.07 11.36 -0.78
C PRO A 73 -7.10 10.48 -1.58
N PHE A 74 -7.57 9.34 -2.09
CA PHE A 74 -6.74 8.35 -2.78
C PHE A 74 -6.74 8.50 -4.32
N LEU A 75 -7.62 9.34 -4.88
CA LEU A 75 -7.81 9.48 -6.32
C LEU A 75 -7.56 10.92 -6.78
N GLY A 76 -6.86 11.09 -7.89
CA GLY A 76 -6.69 12.36 -8.57
C GLY A 76 -5.23 12.79 -8.74
N LEU A 77 -5.02 14.04 -9.12
CA LEU A 77 -3.70 14.59 -9.35
C LEU A 77 -2.86 14.58 -8.06
N CYS A 78 -1.61 14.19 -8.20
CA CYS A 78 -0.62 14.22 -7.13
C CYS A 78 0.68 14.85 -7.59
N ARG A 79 1.47 15.34 -6.64
CA ARG A 79 2.87 15.71 -6.85
C ARG A 79 3.76 14.56 -6.40
N VAL A 80 4.67 14.11 -7.26
CA VAL A 80 5.70 13.15 -6.87
C VAL A 80 6.95 13.92 -6.45
N ILE A 81 7.41 13.65 -5.23
CA ILE A 81 8.64 14.21 -4.67
C ILE A 81 9.67 13.09 -4.59
N HIS A 82 10.85 13.34 -5.13
CA HIS A 82 11.94 12.36 -5.10
C HIS A 82 12.80 12.60 -3.86
N ALA A 83 12.79 11.64 -2.92
CA ALA A 83 13.65 11.58 -1.74
C ALA A 83 14.49 10.29 -1.81
N ILE A 84 15.27 10.16 -2.91
CA ILE A 84 16.08 8.99 -3.20
C ILE A 84 17.40 9.07 -2.42
N ASP A 85 17.82 7.93 -1.85
CA ASP A 85 19.08 7.79 -1.11
C ASP A 85 19.17 8.70 0.14
N CYS A 86 18.04 9.06 0.73
CA CYS A 86 17.97 9.91 1.92
C CYS A 86 18.17 9.15 3.26
N GLY A 87 18.54 7.87 3.21
CA GLY A 87 18.71 7.03 4.40
C GLY A 87 17.43 6.26 4.77
N PRO A 88 17.43 5.60 5.95
CA PRO A 88 16.34 4.72 6.37
C PRO A 88 15.05 5.47 6.73
N LEU A 89 15.17 6.73 7.12
CA LEU A 89 14.05 7.60 7.47
C LEU A 89 14.05 8.83 6.56
N ILE A 90 12.87 9.20 6.08
CA ILE A 90 12.67 10.43 5.33
C ILE A 90 12.26 11.52 6.31
N GLU A 91 13.14 12.47 6.49
CA GLU A 91 12.91 13.65 7.33
C GLU A 91 12.41 14.83 6.48
N TRP A 92 11.80 15.79 7.13
CA TRP A 92 11.26 16.98 6.45
C TRP A 92 12.31 17.73 5.62
N GLY A 93 13.54 17.80 6.12
CA GLY A 93 14.67 18.42 5.42
C GLY A 93 15.02 17.75 4.08
N HIS A 94 14.74 16.46 3.93
CA HIS A 94 14.99 15.72 2.69
C HIS A 94 14.02 16.09 1.56
N LEU A 95 12.87 16.65 1.90
CA LEU A 95 11.86 17.07 0.93
C LEU A 95 12.16 18.48 0.37
N GLY A 96 12.93 19.29 1.12
CA GLY A 96 13.48 20.57 0.69
C GLY A 96 12.45 21.52 0.09
N ALA A 97 12.83 22.19 -1.00
CA ALA A 97 11.97 23.14 -1.70
C ALA A 97 10.70 22.50 -2.31
N ALA A 98 10.68 21.19 -2.48
CA ALA A 98 9.54 20.49 -3.10
C ALA A 98 8.25 20.56 -2.27
N VAL A 99 8.38 20.84 -0.96
CA VAL A 99 7.24 21.00 -0.04
C VAL A 99 6.98 22.46 0.33
N GLN A 100 7.72 23.40 -0.27
CA GLN A 100 7.47 24.82 -0.09
C GLN A 100 6.37 25.31 -1.03
N GLY A 101 5.59 26.30 -0.57
CA GLY A 101 4.47 26.86 -1.33
C GLY A 101 3.22 25.97 -1.34
N ALA A 102 2.34 26.21 -2.32
CA ALA A 102 1.09 25.46 -2.44
C ALA A 102 1.34 24.01 -2.90
N LEU A 103 0.92 23.05 -2.08
CA LEU A 103 0.92 21.64 -2.42
C LEU A 103 -0.45 21.23 -2.96
N PRO A 104 -0.53 20.30 -3.92
CA PRO A 104 -1.79 19.67 -4.28
C PRO A 104 -2.32 18.83 -3.10
N ALA A 105 -3.59 18.44 -3.17
CA ALA A 105 -4.23 17.63 -2.15
C ALA A 105 -3.53 16.28 -1.89
N ARG A 106 -2.69 15.81 -2.83
CA ARG A 106 -1.99 14.52 -2.75
C ARG A 106 -0.52 14.70 -3.08
N VAL A 107 0.30 14.07 -2.26
CA VAL A 107 1.76 14.01 -2.45
C VAL A 107 2.21 12.56 -2.33
N LEU A 108 3.03 12.10 -3.27
CA LEU A 108 3.72 10.82 -3.21
C LEU A 108 5.21 11.08 -3.02
N VAL A 109 5.81 10.44 -2.05
CA VAL A 109 7.27 10.52 -1.81
C VAL A 109 7.91 9.25 -2.35
N ARG A 110 8.71 9.39 -3.41
CA ARG A 110 9.47 8.29 -3.97
C ARG A 110 10.81 8.16 -3.25
N THR A 111 11.02 7.03 -2.58
CA THR A 111 12.19 6.79 -1.71
C THR A 111 13.22 5.83 -2.30
N ARG A 112 12.89 5.11 -3.38
CA ARG A 112 13.78 4.10 -3.99
C ARG A 112 13.96 4.33 -5.48
N ARG A 113 15.13 3.98 -5.97
CA ARG A 113 15.36 3.71 -7.39
C ARG A 113 14.69 2.37 -7.75
N LYS A 114 14.41 2.17 -9.03
CA LYS A 114 13.97 0.84 -9.49
C LYS A 114 15.07 -0.17 -9.24
#